data_d8316f7fc6ef6bc98fc10433b8c512c8
#
_entry.id   d8316f7fc6ef6bc98fc10433b8c512c8
#
_cell.length_a   1.000
_cell.length_b   1.000
_cell.length_c   1.000
_cell.angle_alpha   90.00
_cell.angle_beta   90.00
_cell.angle_gamma   90.00
#
_symmetry.space_group_name_H-M   'P 1'
#
loop_
_entity.id
_entity.type
_entity.pdbx_description
1 polymer ?
#
loop_
_entity_poly.entity_id
_entity_poly.type
_entity_poly.pdbx_seq_one_letter_code
_entity_poly.pdbx_strand_id
1 'polypeptide(L)'
;MKFLLVAAKTGGHVFPASVIGEELTKNNHEVIFIGTGSEIEKNAYHNLDSQFYELSMEGFRGTNLIKKLQVLFQTFINIFKVIQIINKEKINAMIGFGGFITVPVGIACWIKRKPIFTHEQNAVIGSANKLLSKISIINFLGFPINGFNKSIYSGNPIRKSFINNGENIINDKNEIRIYITGGSQGSEYINKQLPIIFKDISSNIKIIHQCGKNNFQEVSNIYSLEGIDAEISEFYQNPVEQILWSDFVISRGGALSLSEITSLRRGVVIIPLPTSIDNHQVENAKSIEKIDMGIMHEQKDHINKLQEKIRGIIENKIYLKWKDLENNNHINSSKIIVKQLENYLDKNETL
;
A
#
# COMPACT_ATOMS: atom_id res chain seq x y z
N MET A 1 2.42 -25.89 8.40
CA MET A 1 1.52 -25.13 9.33
C MET A 1 0.42 -24.46 8.53
N LYS A 2 -0.66 -24.01 9.22
CA LYS A 2 -1.80 -23.35 8.57
C LYS A 2 -2.00 -21.95 9.13
N PHE A 3 -1.91 -20.93 8.27
CA PHE A 3 -1.98 -19.52 8.63
C PHE A 3 -3.31 -18.87 8.23
N LEU A 4 -3.83 -18.00 9.09
CA LEU A 4 -5.01 -17.20 8.83
C LEU A 4 -4.61 -15.75 8.51
N LEU A 5 -4.81 -15.31 7.28
CA LEU A 5 -4.49 -13.96 6.80
C LEU A 5 -5.76 -13.12 6.73
N VAL A 6 -5.72 -11.91 7.33
CA VAL A 6 -6.90 -11.08 7.49
C VAL A 6 -6.67 -9.69 6.91
N ALA A 7 -7.38 -9.36 5.85
CA ALA A 7 -7.33 -8.05 5.21
C ALA A 7 -8.70 -7.68 4.63
N ALA A 8 -9.00 -6.39 4.52
CA ALA A 8 -10.30 -5.97 4.02
C ALA A 8 -10.27 -4.72 3.14
N LYS A 9 -11.13 -4.72 2.14
CA LYS A 9 -11.62 -3.61 1.31
C LYS A 9 -10.63 -2.88 0.43
N THR A 10 -9.42 -2.57 0.89
CA THR A 10 -8.50 -1.70 0.15
C THR A 10 -7.27 -2.45 -0.33
N GLY A 11 -6.78 -2.12 -1.53
CA GLY A 11 -5.55 -2.71 -2.07
C GLY A 11 -4.35 -2.57 -1.15
N GLY A 12 -4.31 -1.49 -0.34
CA GLY A 12 -3.25 -1.27 0.66
C GLY A 12 -3.14 -2.37 1.72
N HIS A 13 -4.25 -3.06 2.07
CA HIS A 13 -4.25 -4.20 2.98
C HIS A 13 -4.23 -5.55 2.23
N VAL A 14 -4.99 -5.63 1.14
CA VAL A 14 -5.25 -6.87 0.41
C VAL A 14 -4.02 -7.38 -0.34
N PHE A 15 -3.29 -6.50 -1.04
CA PHE A 15 -2.10 -6.92 -1.78
C PHE A 15 -0.95 -7.38 -0.88
N PRO A 16 -0.60 -6.70 0.24
CA PRO A 16 0.36 -7.25 1.20
C PRO A 16 -0.04 -8.62 1.75
N ALA A 17 -1.34 -8.84 2.04
CA ALA A 17 -1.83 -10.15 2.48
C ALA A 17 -1.65 -11.23 1.40
N SER A 18 -1.97 -10.91 0.14
CA SER A 18 -1.76 -11.82 -0.99
C SER A 18 -0.28 -12.19 -1.15
N VAL A 19 0.62 -11.20 -1.10
CA VAL A 19 2.08 -11.43 -1.22
C VAL A 19 2.63 -12.33 -0.09
N ILE A 20 2.18 -12.11 1.14
CA ILE A 20 2.55 -12.98 2.27
C ILE A 20 1.95 -14.37 2.09
N GLY A 21 0.70 -14.48 1.61
CA GLY A 21 0.08 -15.77 1.30
C GLY A 21 0.87 -16.55 0.27
N GLU A 22 1.31 -15.91 -0.81
CA GLU A 22 2.16 -16.54 -1.81
C GLU A 22 3.51 -17.02 -1.24
N GLU A 23 4.15 -16.23 -0.38
CA GLU A 23 5.44 -16.60 0.21
C GLU A 23 5.29 -17.76 1.20
N LEU A 24 4.22 -17.79 2.02
CA LEU A 24 3.88 -18.90 2.91
C LEU A 24 3.62 -20.19 2.12
N THR A 25 2.84 -20.13 1.03
CA THR A 25 2.57 -21.28 0.17
C THR A 25 3.85 -21.84 -0.46
N LYS A 26 4.75 -20.97 -0.90
CA LYS A 26 6.07 -21.39 -1.38
C LYS A 26 6.89 -22.17 -0.33
N ASN A 27 6.73 -21.83 0.93
CA ASN A 27 7.39 -22.48 2.06
C ASN A 27 6.58 -23.71 2.58
N ASN A 28 5.67 -24.26 1.75
CA ASN A 28 4.83 -25.42 2.05
C ASN A 28 3.89 -25.22 3.26
N HIS A 29 3.42 -24.00 3.48
CA HIS A 29 2.37 -23.71 4.46
C HIS A 29 1.01 -23.59 3.78
N GLU A 30 -0.04 -23.96 4.51
CA GLU A 30 -1.42 -23.72 4.09
C GLU A 30 -1.87 -22.32 4.51
N VAL A 31 -2.64 -21.67 3.65
CA VAL A 31 -3.12 -20.30 3.86
C VAL A 31 -4.64 -20.25 3.74
N ILE A 32 -5.25 -19.54 4.65
CA ILE A 32 -6.68 -19.22 4.62
C ILE A 32 -6.83 -17.72 4.73
N PHE A 33 -7.67 -17.14 3.87
CA PHE A 33 -7.97 -15.71 3.92
C PHE A 33 -9.31 -15.43 4.57
N ILE A 34 -9.39 -14.35 5.33
CA ILE A 34 -10.64 -13.74 5.80
C ILE A 34 -10.71 -12.31 5.27
N GLY A 35 -11.84 -11.98 4.65
CA GLY A 35 -12.14 -10.67 4.08
C GLY A 35 -13.62 -10.31 4.17
N THR A 36 -14.03 -9.28 3.43
CA THR A 36 -15.42 -8.81 3.33
C THR A 36 -16.14 -9.29 2.07
N GLY A 37 -15.45 -10.01 1.18
CA GLY A 37 -16.00 -10.47 -0.10
C GLY A 37 -15.98 -9.43 -1.20
N SER A 38 -15.17 -8.37 -1.08
CA SER A 38 -15.02 -7.35 -2.12
C SER A 38 -14.31 -7.90 -3.37
N GLU A 39 -14.59 -7.31 -4.54
CA GLU A 39 -13.97 -7.74 -5.81
C GLU A 39 -12.44 -7.70 -5.76
N ILE A 40 -11.86 -6.68 -5.11
CA ILE A 40 -10.41 -6.58 -4.99
C ILE A 40 -9.81 -7.73 -4.19
N GLU A 41 -10.51 -8.21 -3.14
CA GLU A 41 -10.11 -9.37 -2.36
C GLU A 41 -10.19 -10.64 -3.20
N LYS A 42 -11.32 -10.86 -3.87
CA LYS A 42 -11.53 -12.03 -4.74
C LYS A 42 -10.49 -12.10 -5.85
N ASN A 43 -10.23 -10.98 -6.51
CA ASN A 43 -9.23 -10.91 -7.59
C ASN A 43 -7.80 -11.13 -7.08
N ALA A 44 -7.45 -10.59 -5.89
CA ALA A 44 -6.10 -10.72 -5.35
C ALA A 44 -5.80 -12.15 -4.85
N TYR A 45 -6.82 -12.89 -4.40
CA TYR A 45 -6.65 -14.24 -3.86
C TYR A 45 -6.99 -15.35 -4.86
N HIS A 46 -7.56 -15.02 -6.03
CA HIS A 46 -8.04 -15.99 -7.04
C HIS A 46 -6.96 -16.97 -7.50
N ASN A 47 -5.73 -16.49 -7.65
CA ASN A 47 -4.62 -17.33 -8.14
C ASN A 47 -3.91 -18.11 -7.04
N LEU A 48 -4.36 -17.96 -5.79
CA LEU A 48 -3.86 -18.71 -4.65
C LEU A 48 -4.80 -19.86 -4.40
N ASP A 49 -4.28 -21.08 -4.41
CA ASP A 49 -5.06 -22.28 -4.04
C ASP A 49 -5.34 -22.28 -2.53
N SER A 50 -6.21 -21.37 -2.11
CA SER A 50 -6.48 -21.09 -0.71
C SER A 50 -7.97 -20.82 -0.45
N GLN A 51 -8.44 -21.26 0.71
CA GLN A 51 -9.81 -21.00 1.12
C GLN A 51 -10.00 -19.54 1.50
N PHE A 52 -11.17 -18.99 1.16
CA PHE A 52 -11.55 -17.63 1.50
C PHE A 52 -12.88 -17.63 2.26
N TYR A 53 -12.87 -17.04 3.45
CA TYR A 53 -14.05 -16.86 4.29
C TYR A 53 -14.49 -15.40 4.31
N GLU A 54 -15.77 -15.16 4.08
CA GLU A 54 -16.36 -13.82 4.10
C GLU A 54 -16.99 -13.52 5.47
N LEU A 55 -16.66 -12.35 6.04
CA LEU A 55 -17.29 -11.82 7.23
C LEU A 55 -18.06 -10.55 6.89
N SER A 56 -19.37 -10.57 7.15
CA SER A 56 -20.21 -9.37 7.03
C SER A 56 -19.98 -8.48 8.24
N MET A 57 -19.40 -7.28 8.00
CA MET A 57 -19.16 -6.27 9.01
C MET A 57 -19.01 -4.90 8.39
N GLU A 58 -19.46 -3.86 9.09
CA GLU A 58 -19.26 -2.45 8.73
C GLU A 58 -18.19 -1.81 9.61
N GLY A 59 -17.63 -0.68 9.13
CA GLY A 59 -16.63 0.08 9.90
C GLY A 59 -17.30 0.96 10.97
N PHE A 60 -16.57 1.20 12.05
CA PHE A 60 -17.02 2.03 13.20
C PHE A 60 -17.02 3.53 12.93
N ARG A 61 -16.21 4.03 12.00
CA ARG A 61 -15.97 5.47 11.83
C ARG A 61 -17.14 6.19 11.15
N GLY A 62 -17.47 7.38 11.66
CA GLY A 62 -18.51 8.24 11.07
C GLY A 62 -19.96 7.76 11.30
N THR A 63 -20.19 6.80 12.21
CA THR A 63 -21.51 6.22 12.45
C THR A 63 -22.18 6.81 13.69
N ASN A 64 -23.52 6.84 13.68
CA ASN A 64 -24.34 7.22 14.83
C ASN A 64 -24.33 6.12 15.92
N LEU A 65 -24.88 6.41 17.12
CA LEU A 65 -24.86 5.51 18.25
C LEU A 65 -25.50 4.15 17.98
N ILE A 66 -26.61 4.12 17.23
CA ILE A 66 -27.34 2.88 16.87
C ILE A 66 -26.45 2.00 15.98
N LYS A 67 -25.82 2.57 14.96
CA LYS A 67 -24.88 1.83 14.11
C LYS A 67 -23.65 1.32 14.88
N LYS A 68 -23.15 2.09 15.86
CA LYS A 68 -22.06 1.61 16.74
C LYS A 68 -22.48 0.36 17.52
N LEU A 69 -23.69 0.31 18.05
CA LEU A 69 -24.23 -0.87 18.72
C LEU A 69 -24.38 -2.07 17.77
N GLN A 70 -24.85 -1.82 16.53
CA GLN A 70 -24.93 -2.87 15.50
C GLN A 70 -23.55 -3.43 15.16
N VAL A 71 -22.54 -2.58 14.99
CA VAL A 71 -21.16 -3.03 14.71
C VAL A 71 -20.57 -3.81 15.90
N LEU A 72 -20.86 -3.42 17.14
CA LEU A 72 -20.46 -4.20 18.31
C LEU A 72 -21.12 -5.60 18.32
N PHE A 73 -22.41 -5.68 18.00
CA PHE A 73 -23.12 -6.94 17.89
C PHE A 73 -22.59 -7.82 16.77
N GLN A 74 -22.33 -7.24 15.58
CA GLN A 74 -21.68 -7.92 14.47
C GLN A 74 -20.28 -8.43 14.84
N THR A 75 -19.50 -7.62 15.57
CA THR A 75 -18.19 -8.02 16.09
C THR A 75 -18.30 -9.29 16.93
N PHE A 76 -19.27 -9.31 17.86
CA PHE A 76 -19.50 -10.46 18.72
C PHE A 76 -19.88 -11.72 17.93
N ILE A 77 -20.82 -11.62 16.99
CA ILE A 77 -21.20 -12.74 16.12
C ILE A 77 -19.99 -13.25 15.31
N ASN A 78 -19.20 -12.35 14.76
CA ASN A 78 -18.04 -12.69 13.97
C ASN A 78 -16.95 -13.39 14.79
N ILE A 79 -16.77 -13.04 16.07
CA ILE A 79 -15.86 -13.77 16.96
C ILE A 79 -16.25 -15.26 17.03
N PHE A 80 -17.53 -15.58 17.23
CA PHE A 80 -17.98 -16.98 17.28
C PHE A 80 -17.79 -17.70 15.94
N LYS A 81 -18.11 -17.06 14.82
CA LYS A 81 -17.88 -17.64 13.49
C LYS A 81 -16.39 -17.95 13.28
N VAL A 82 -15.51 -17.01 13.66
CA VAL A 82 -14.07 -17.21 13.51
C VAL A 82 -13.54 -18.30 14.44
N ILE A 83 -14.06 -18.43 15.66
CA ILE A 83 -13.71 -19.55 16.55
C ILE A 83 -14.05 -20.90 15.89
N GLN A 84 -15.20 -21.01 15.21
CA GLN A 84 -15.57 -22.21 14.45
C GLN A 84 -14.59 -22.49 13.32
N ILE A 85 -14.21 -21.45 12.54
CA ILE A 85 -13.20 -21.53 11.48
C ILE A 85 -11.86 -22.00 12.04
N ILE A 86 -11.37 -21.40 13.13
CA ILE A 86 -10.09 -21.77 13.77
C ILE A 86 -10.08 -23.26 14.15
N ASN A 87 -11.18 -23.75 14.74
CA ASN A 87 -11.29 -25.16 15.14
C ASN A 87 -11.38 -26.11 13.94
N LYS A 88 -12.24 -25.78 12.95
CA LYS A 88 -12.45 -26.58 11.73
C LYS A 88 -11.16 -26.70 10.92
N GLU A 89 -10.50 -25.57 10.68
CA GLU A 89 -9.32 -25.48 9.83
C GLU A 89 -8.01 -25.77 10.57
N LYS A 90 -8.05 -25.95 11.89
CA LYS A 90 -6.87 -26.20 12.73
C LYS A 90 -5.77 -25.12 12.58
N ILE A 91 -6.18 -23.85 12.62
CA ILE A 91 -5.29 -22.71 12.44
C ILE A 91 -4.15 -22.72 13.47
N ASN A 92 -2.92 -22.52 13.02
CA ASN A 92 -1.73 -22.40 13.86
C ASN A 92 -1.49 -20.95 14.33
N ALA A 93 -1.59 -19.96 13.43
CA ALA A 93 -1.35 -18.55 13.71
C ALA A 93 -2.18 -17.64 12.81
N MET A 94 -2.30 -16.36 13.20
CA MET A 94 -2.99 -15.31 12.46
C MET A 94 -2.05 -14.17 12.12
N ILE A 95 -2.23 -13.59 10.92
CA ILE A 95 -1.60 -12.32 10.51
C ILE A 95 -2.70 -11.34 10.11
N GLY A 96 -2.76 -10.18 10.79
CA GLY A 96 -3.68 -9.10 10.49
C GLY A 96 -3.00 -7.96 9.73
N PHE A 97 -3.60 -7.55 8.61
CA PHE A 97 -3.08 -6.45 7.77
C PHE A 97 -3.82 -5.13 8.00
N GLY A 98 -4.64 -5.05 9.04
CA GLY A 98 -5.45 -3.88 9.33
C GLY A 98 -6.88 -3.99 8.78
N GLY A 99 -7.63 -2.88 8.93
CA GLY A 99 -9.05 -2.87 8.66
C GLY A 99 -9.89 -3.40 9.84
N PHE A 100 -11.16 -3.06 9.85
CA PHE A 100 -12.05 -3.29 10.99
C PHE A 100 -12.34 -4.77 11.27
N ILE A 101 -12.31 -5.64 10.25
CA ILE A 101 -12.54 -7.09 10.43
C ILE A 101 -11.39 -7.80 11.13
N THR A 102 -10.20 -7.20 11.14
CA THR A 102 -9.04 -7.79 11.81
C THR A 102 -9.25 -7.89 13.32
N VAL A 103 -10.04 -6.99 13.90
CA VAL A 103 -10.32 -6.96 15.35
C VAL A 103 -11.07 -8.21 15.84
N PRO A 104 -12.25 -8.57 15.32
CA PRO A 104 -12.95 -9.79 15.78
C PRO A 104 -12.12 -11.05 15.53
N VAL A 105 -11.37 -11.10 14.42
CA VAL A 105 -10.51 -12.26 14.13
C VAL A 105 -9.36 -12.36 15.13
N GLY A 106 -8.70 -11.25 15.45
CA GLY A 106 -7.65 -11.22 16.47
C GLY A 106 -8.14 -11.61 17.87
N ILE A 107 -9.33 -11.13 18.27
CA ILE A 107 -9.95 -11.50 19.54
C ILE A 107 -10.26 -13.02 19.56
N ALA A 108 -10.81 -13.57 18.49
CA ALA A 108 -11.08 -15.00 18.38
C ALA A 108 -9.79 -15.84 18.49
N CYS A 109 -8.72 -15.43 17.81
CA CYS A 109 -7.40 -16.05 17.95
C CYS A 109 -6.84 -15.97 19.36
N TRP A 110 -6.97 -14.81 20.03
CA TRP A 110 -6.57 -14.66 21.42
C TRP A 110 -7.33 -15.60 22.37
N ILE A 111 -8.66 -15.70 22.25
CA ILE A 111 -9.48 -16.63 23.02
C ILE A 111 -9.02 -18.08 22.80
N LYS A 112 -8.66 -18.42 21.56
CA LYS A 112 -8.16 -19.76 21.18
C LYS A 112 -6.66 -19.95 21.44
N ARG A 113 -6.00 -18.98 22.09
CA ARG A 113 -4.55 -18.98 22.37
C ARG A 113 -3.69 -19.23 21.15
N LYS A 114 -4.14 -18.70 19.98
CA LYS A 114 -3.36 -18.75 18.74
C LYS A 114 -2.47 -17.51 18.64
N PRO A 115 -1.19 -17.65 18.25
CA PRO A 115 -0.29 -16.52 18.01
C PRO A 115 -0.88 -15.51 17.04
N ILE A 116 -0.76 -14.23 17.38
CA ILE A 116 -1.27 -13.11 16.60
C ILE A 116 -0.08 -12.27 16.15
N PHE A 117 -0.03 -12.01 14.85
CA PHE A 117 0.92 -11.09 14.23
C PHE A 117 0.14 -10.00 13.51
N THR A 118 0.72 -8.80 13.40
CA THR A 118 0.12 -7.70 12.62
C THR A 118 1.13 -7.14 11.65
N HIS A 119 0.64 -6.58 10.56
CA HIS A 119 1.43 -5.77 9.64
C HIS A 119 0.76 -4.41 9.46
N GLU A 120 1.51 -3.32 9.68
CA GLU A 120 1.08 -1.95 9.44
C GLU A 120 1.80 -1.42 8.20
N GLN A 121 1.03 -1.06 7.18
CA GLN A 121 1.57 -0.59 5.91
C GLN A 121 1.98 0.88 5.95
N ASN A 122 1.27 1.69 6.74
CA ASN A 122 1.49 3.13 6.81
C ASN A 122 2.53 3.51 7.85
N ALA A 123 3.05 4.73 7.74
CA ALA A 123 3.92 5.33 8.75
C ALA A 123 3.17 5.77 10.02
N VAL A 124 1.86 5.54 10.08
CA VAL A 124 0.98 5.77 11.24
C VAL A 124 0.20 4.51 11.53
N ILE A 125 0.13 4.13 12.81
CA ILE A 125 -0.55 2.89 13.19
C ILE A 125 -2.06 3.06 13.14
N GLY A 126 -2.71 2.24 12.33
CA GLY A 126 -4.15 2.19 12.23
C GLY A 126 -4.82 1.67 13.53
N SER A 127 -6.05 2.12 13.80
CA SER A 127 -6.76 1.83 15.05
C SER A 127 -6.90 0.32 15.34
N ALA A 128 -7.13 -0.50 14.33
CA ALA A 128 -7.22 -1.95 14.49
C ALA A 128 -5.88 -2.56 14.93
N ASN A 129 -4.79 -2.22 14.23
CA ASN A 129 -3.45 -2.68 14.58
C ASN A 129 -3.00 -2.14 15.94
N LYS A 130 -3.35 -0.90 16.30
CA LYS A 130 -3.10 -0.33 17.63
C LYS A 130 -3.81 -1.12 18.74
N LEU A 131 -5.03 -1.59 18.50
CA LEU A 131 -5.75 -2.43 19.46
C LEU A 131 -5.08 -3.80 19.59
N LEU A 132 -4.82 -4.47 18.46
CA LEU A 132 -4.25 -5.81 18.42
C LEU A 132 -2.80 -5.88 18.89
N SER A 133 -2.04 -4.79 18.77
CA SER A 133 -0.65 -4.72 19.24
C SER A 133 -0.47 -5.04 20.73
N LYS A 134 -1.54 -4.89 21.51
CA LYS A 134 -1.52 -5.23 22.94
C LYS A 134 -1.44 -6.74 23.18
N ILE A 135 -1.96 -7.55 22.25
CA ILE A 135 -2.05 -9.00 22.34
C ILE A 135 -1.23 -9.72 21.25
N SER A 136 -0.63 -8.98 20.31
CA SER A 136 0.23 -9.54 19.27
C SER A 136 1.60 -9.95 19.81
N ILE A 137 2.20 -10.91 19.14
CA ILE A 137 3.58 -11.38 19.38
C ILE A 137 4.58 -10.41 18.74
N ILE A 138 4.39 -10.12 17.43
CA ILE A 138 5.22 -9.21 16.66
C ILE A 138 4.30 -8.32 15.82
N ASN A 139 4.67 -7.05 15.71
CA ASN A 139 4.05 -6.08 14.84
C ASN A 139 5.04 -5.73 13.72
N PHE A 140 4.78 -6.18 12.50
CA PHE A 140 5.61 -5.83 11.35
C PHE A 140 5.24 -4.44 10.85
N LEU A 141 6.24 -3.67 10.45
CA LEU A 141 6.06 -2.28 10.01
C LEU A 141 6.56 -2.09 8.58
N GLY A 142 5.71 -1.48 7.76
CA GLY A 142 6.04 -1.09 6.39
C GLY A 142 6.96 0.13 6.31
N PHE A 143 6.83 1.03 7.27
CA PHE A 143 7.71 2.19 7.50
C PHE A 143 8.18 2.23 8.94
N PRO A 144 9.35 2.82 9.23
CA PRO A 144 9.84 2.96 10.60
C PRO A 144 8.88 3.81 11.44
N ILE A 145 8.42 3.27 12.59
CA ILE A 145 7.60 3.98 13.56
C ILE A 145 8.30 3.88 14.93
N ASN A 146 8.71 5.02 15.46
CA ASN A 146 9.39 5.06 16.75
C ASN A 146 8.45 4.75 17.92
N GLY A 147 8.97 4.05 18.93
CA GLY A 147 8.26 3.81 20.20
C GLY A 147 7.11 2.80 20.10
N PHE A 148 6.98 2.04 19.02
CA PHE A 148 5.98 0.99 18.91
C PHE A 148 6.55 -0.35 19.41
N ASN A 149 5.99 -0.86 20.49
CA ASN A 149 6.50 -2.07 21.18
C ASN A 149 6.33 -3.34 20.32
N LYS A 150 7.23 -4.29 20.54
CA LYS A 150 7.24 -5.59 19.83
C LYS A 150 7.17 -5.44 18.30
N SER A 151 7.83 -4.43 17.75
CA SER A 151 7.82 -4.15 16.33
C SER A 151 9.11 -4.54 15.62
N ILE A 152 8.97 -4.96 14.37
CA ILE A 152 10.07 -5.22 13.44
C ILE A 152 9.80 -4.40 12.17
N TYR A 153 10.75 -3.57 11.77
CA TYR A 153 10.70 -2.93 10.46
C TYR A 153 11.03 -3.96 9.39
N SER A 154 10.00 -4.42 8.68
CA SER A 154 10.10 -5.44 7.62
C SER A 154 10.04 -4.84 6.22
N GLY A 155 9.60 -3.59 6.11
CA GLY A 155 9.11 -3.03 4.86
C GLY A 155 7.69 -3.50 4.52
N ASN A 156 7.14 -2.97 3.43
CA ASN A 156 5.85 -3.39 2.89
C ASN A 156 6.02 -4.57 1.94
N PRO A 157 5.27 -5.68 2.07
CA PRO A 157 5.22 -6.72 1.06
C PRO A 157 4.67 -6.17 -0.24
N ILE A 158 5.50 -6.10 -1.27
CA ILE A 158 5.16 -5.60 -2.61
C ILE A 158 4.97 -6.74 -3.59
N ARG A 159 4.19 -6.52 -4.63
CA ARG A 159 3.92 -7.51 -5.67
C ARG A 159 5.20 -7.95 -6.39
N LYS A 160 5.28 -9.22 -6.80
CA LYS A 160 6.48 -9.80 -7.45
C LYS A 160 6.92 -9.03 -8.70
N SER A 161 5.97 -8.47 -9.44
CA SER A 161 6.26 -7.66 -10.63
C SER A 161 7.15 -6.44 -10.33
N PHE A 162 7.16 -5.93 -9.09
CA PHE A 162 8.02 -4.83 -8.66
C PHE A 162 9.38 -5.27 -8.11
N ILE A 163 9.61 -6.58 -7.96
CA ILE A 163 10.86 -7.13 -7.42
C ILE A 163 11.82 -7.52 -8.54
N ASN A 164 11.33 -8.14 -9.62
CA ASN A 164 12.13 -8.80 -10.64
C ASN A 164 12.55 -7.91 -11.80
N ASN A 165 12.17 -6.63 -11.82
CA ASN A 165 12.43 -5.73 -12.93
C ASN A 165 13.60 -4.77 -12.63
N GLY A 166 14.79 -5.33 -12.42
CA GLY A 166 16.01 -4.56 -12.10
C GLY A 166 16.72 -3.90 -13.29
N GLU A 167 16.24 -4.07 -14.51
CA GLU A 167 16.86 -3.40 -15.65
C GLU A 167 16.33 -1.96 -15.75
N ASN A 168 17.21 -0.99 -15.48
CA ASN A 168 16.94 0.41 -15.78
C ASN A 168 16.76 0.54 -17.29
N ILE A 169 15.57 0.91 -17.74
CA ILE A 169 15.36 1.35 -19.12
C ILE A 169 16.19 2.63 -19.28
N ILE A 170 17.32 2.51 -19.96
CA ILE A 170 18.19 3.64 -20.22
C ILE A 170 17.43 4.60 -21.15
N ASN A 171 17.29 5.84 -20.71
CA ASN A 171 16.71 6.89 -21.53
C ASN A 171 17.84 7.55 -22.32
N ASP A 172 18.09 7.07 -23.55
CA ASP A 172 19.11 7.62 -24.45
C ASP A 172 18.68 8.94 -25.13
N LYS A 173 17.41 9.33 -24.95
CA LYS A 173 16.87 10.55 -25.54
C LYS A 173 16.99 11.71 -24.55
N ASN A 174 17.23 12.89 -25.10
CA ASN A 174 17.29 14.14 -24.32
C ASN A 174 15.87 14.60 -23.90
N GLU A 175 15.08 13.67 -23.38
CA GLU A 175 13.69 13.90 -22.92
C GLU A 175 13.56 13.44 -21.46
N ILE A 176 12.65 14.05 -20.72
CA ILE A 176 12.35 13.69 -19.33
C ILE A 176 10.99 13.01 -19.31
N ARG A 177 10.93 11.83 -18.75
CA ARG A 177 9.75 10.97 -18.70
C ARG A 177 9.11 10.99 -17.32
N ILE A 178 7.85 11.34 -17.26
CA ILE A 178 7.11 11.50 -16.01
C ILE A 178 5.88 10.62 -16.02
N TYR A 179 5.77 9.73 -15.03
CA TYR A 179 4.53 8.98 -14.79
C TYR A 179 3.72 9.67 -13.69
N ILE A 180 2.46 9.94 -13.96
CA ILE A 180 1.54 10.64 -13.05
C ILE A 180 0.40 9.72 -12.67
N THR A 181 0.09 9.61 -11.37
CA THR A 181 -1.04 8.80 -10.90
C THR A 181 -1.70 9.36 -9.65
N GLY A 182 -3.02 9.45 -9.68
CA GLY A 182 -3.85 9.72 -8.50
C GLY A 182 -4.22 8.46 -7.71
N GLY A 183 -3.66 7.27 -8.10
CA GLY A 183 -4.11 5.96 -7.64
C GLY A 183 -5.29 5.44 -8.46
N SER A 184 -5.89 4.31 -8.04
CA SER A 184 -6.99 3.64 -8.79
C SER A 184 -8.24 4.49 -8.98
N GLN A 185 -8.51 5.42 -8.06
CA GLN A 185 -9.68 6.31 -8.13
C GLN A 185 -9.38 7.62 -8.87
N GLY A 186 -8.11 7.88 -9.20
CA GLY A 186 -7.68 9.17 -9.71
C GLY A 186 -7.61 10.26 -8.62
N SER A 187 -7.32 11.48 -9.04
CA SER A 187 -7.21 12.64 -8.17
C SER A 187 -7.57 13.90 -8.93
N GLU A 188 -8.71 14.50 -8.61
CA GLU A 188 -9.15 15.75 -9.24
C GLU A 188 -8.08 16.84 -9.20
N TYR A 189 -7.41 17.01 -8.07
CA TYR A 189 -6.33 17.98 -7.92
C TYR A 189 -5.16 17.70 -8.89
N ILE A 190 -4.68 16.46 -8.94
CA ILE A 190 -3.59 16.04 -9.83
C ILE A 190 -4.01 16.22 -11.28
N ASN A 191 -5.20 15.73 -11.63
CA ASN A 191 -5.75 15.77 -12.98
C ASN A 191 -5.89 17.20 -13.54
N LYS A 192 -6.28 18.17 -12.68
CA LYS A 192 -6.50 19.55 -13.09
C LYS A 192 -5.26 20.43 -13.03
N GLN A 193 -4.40 20.21 -12.02
CA GLN A 193 -3.29 21.14 -11.77
C GLN A 193 -2.01 20.80 -12.57
N LEU A 194 -1.70 19.52 -12.73
CA LEU A 194 -0.42 19.15 -13.37
C LEU A 194 -0.35 19.53 -14.85
N PRO A 195 -1.39 19.37 -15.68
CA PRO A 195 -1.31 19.85 -17.06
C PRO A 195 -0.96 21.33 -17.16
N ILE A 196 -1.55 22.18 -16.30
CA ILE A 196 -1.28 23.62 -16.28
C ILE A 196 0.17 23.91 -15.85
N ILE A 197 0.70 23.19 -14.85
CA ILE A 197 2.08 23.34 -14.39
C ILE A 197 3.07 23.05 -15.51
N PHE A 198 2.84 21.98 -16.27
CA PHE A 198 3.78 21.55 -17.31
C PHE A 198 3.83 22.47 -18.52
N LYS A 199 2.80 23.26 -18.78
CA LYS A 199 2.82 24.32 -19.83
C LYS A 199 4.01 25.25 -19.71
N ASP A 200 4.35 25.63 -18.47
CA ASP A 200 5.39 26.62 -18.19
C ASP A 200 6.78 25.99 -18.00
N ILE A 201 6.91 24.68 -18.19
CA ILE A 201 8.19 23.99 -18.08
C ILE A 201 8.80 23.80 -19.47
N SER A 202 9.88 24.54 -19.76
CA SER A 202 10.52 24.62 -21.08
C SER A 202 11.36 23.41 -21.50
N SER A 203 11.24 22.28 -20.80
CA SER A 203 12.01 21.06 -21.06
C SER A 203 11.29 20.13 -22.02
N ASN A 204 12.04 19.28 -22.75
CA ASN A 204 11.46 18.20 -23.54
C ASN A 204 10.91 17.11 -22.59
N ILE A 205 9.60 17.16 -22.29
CA ILE A 205 8.92 16.29 -21.35
C ILE A 205 8.00 15.34 -22.09
N LYS A 206 7.98 14.08 -21.64
CA LYS A 206 6.98 13.08 -22.03
C LYS A 206 6.21 12.62 -20.79
N ILE A 207 4.90 12.55 -20.91
CA ILE A 207 4.00 12.27 -19.79
C ILE A 207 3.15 11.03 -20.09
N ILE A 208 3.08 10.13 -19.10
CA ILE A 208 2.02 9.12 -19.00
C ILE A 208 1.19 9.47 -17.76
N HIS A 209 -0.12 9.68 -17.94
CA HIS A 209 -1.00 10.07 -16.84
C HIS A 209 -2.15 9.07 -16.64
N GLN A 210 -2.14 8.36 -15.50
CA GLN A 210 -3.27 7.55 -15.04
C GLN A 210 -4.25 8.45 -14.28
N CYS A 211 -5.33 8.84 -14.94
CA CYS A 211 -6.28 9.84 -14.43
C CYS A 211 -7.39 9.29 -13.51
N GLY A 212 -7.57 7.96 -13.46
CA GLY A 212 -8.68 7.32 -12.75
C GLY A 212 -9.94 7.16 -13.61
N LYS A 213 -10.82 6.25 -13.19
CA LYS A 213 -12.03 5.88 -13.91
C LYS A 213 -12.91 7.10 -14.22
N ASN A 214 -13.45 7.16 -15.44
CA ASN A 214 -14.33 8.21 -15.97
C ASN A 214 -13.70 9.61 -16.09
N ASN A 215 -12.38 9.76 -15.97
CA ASN A 215 -11.71 11.06 -16.09
C ASN A 215 -10.96 11.24 -17.42
N PHE A 216 -10.91 10.23 -18.27
CA PHE A 216 -10.12 10.23 -19.50
C PHE A 216 -10.40 11.45 -20.40
N GLN A 217 -11.68 11.71 -20.71
CA GLN A 217 -12.05 12.78 -21.63
C GLN A 217 -11.72 14.17 -21.09
N GLU A 218 -12.00 14.42 -19.80
CA GLU A 218 -11.71 15.71 -19.14
C GLU A 218 -10.20 15.97 -19.14
N VAL A 219 -9.40 14.99 -18.71
CA VAL A 219 -7.95 15.15 -18.60
C VAL A 219 -7.28 15.28 -19.98
N SER A 220 -7.71 14.50 -20.97
CA SER A 220 -7.22 14.62 -22.35
C SER A 220 -7.50 15.99 -22.94
N ASN A 221 -8.68 16.55 -22.69
CA ASN A 221 -9.03 17.90 -23.15
C ASN A 221 -8.12 18.96 -22.51
N ILE A 222 -7.82 18.85 -21.20
CA ILE A 222 -6.94 19.81 -20.52
C ILE A 222 -5.54 19.77 -21.14
N TYR A 223 -4.94 18.58 -21.30
CA TYR A 223 -3.61 18.46 -21.94
C TYR A 223 -3.59 19.02 -23.36
N SER A 224 -4.64 18.76 -24.15
CA SER A 224 -4.76 19.29 -25.51
C SER A 224 -4.86 20.82 -25.54
N LEU A 225 -5.63 21.41 -24.64
CA LEU A 225 -5.77 22.87 -24.53
C LEU A 225 -4.45 23.55 -24.11
N GLU A 226 -3.66 22.88 -23.27
CA GLU A 226 -2.36 23.38 -22.85
C GLU A 226 -1.23 23.06 -23.85
N GLY A 227 -1.52 22.34 -24.93
CA GLY A 227 -0.55 21.99 -26.00
C GLY A 227 0.52 21.00 -25.55
N ILE A 228 0.21 20.12 -24.60
CA ILE A 228 1.15 19.15 -24.02
C ILE A 228 0.85 17.76 -24.57
N ASP A 229 1.89 17.10 -25.07
CA ASP A 229 1.83 15.70 -25.51
C ASP A 229 1.89 14.77 -24.29
N ALA A 230 0.77 14.08 -24.02
CA ALA A 230 0.64 13.16 -22.91
C ALA A 230 -0.18 11.93 -23.29
N GLU A 231 0.29 10.76 -22.90
CA GLU A 231 -0.48 9.51 -22.95
C GLU A 231 -1.39 9.44 -21.72
N ILE A 232 -2.70 9.37 -21.94
CA ILE A 232 -3.70 9.33 -20.88
C ILE A 232 -4.32 7.94 -20.82
N SER A 233 -4.47 7.42 -19.60
CA SER A 233 -5.17 6.17 -19.31
C SER A 233 -6.01 6.28 -18.05
N GLU A 234 -7.16 5.62 -18.02
CA GLU A 234 -7.96 5.57 -16.79
C GLU A 234 -7.28 4.74 -15.70
N PHE A 235 -6.70 3.59 -16.09
CA PHE A 235 -6.14 2.66 -15.12
C PHE A 235 -5.14 1.69 -15.76
N TYR A 236 -4.04 1.44 -15.05
CA TYR A 236 -3.12 0.35 -15.32
C TYR A 236 -3.22 -0.71 -14.21
N GLN A 237 -3.53 -1.95 -14.58
CA GLN A 237 -3.62 -3.05 -13.62
C GLN A 237 -2.26 -3.34 -12.97
N ASN A 238 -1.19 -3.23 -13.75
CA ASN A 238 0.18 -3.38 -13.29
C ASN A 238 1.05 -2.24 -13.84
N PRO A 239 1.22 -1.14 -13.09
CA PRO A 239 1.91 0.06 -13.56
C PRO A 239 3.45 -0.05 -13.53
N VAL A 240 4.01 -1.24 -13.44
CA VAL A 240 5.48 -1.45 -13.39
C VAL A 240 6.16 -0.86 -14.61
N GLU A 241 5.61 -1.10 -15.81
CA GLU A 241 6.19 -0.62 -17.07
C GLU A 241 6.21 0.90 -17.12
N GLN A 242 5.12 1.56 -16.69
CA GLN A 242 5.01 3.01 -16.64
C GLN A 242 6.00 3.62 -15.63
N ILE A 243 6.15 2.98 -14.46
CA ILE A 243 7.12 3.42 -13.45
C ILE A 243 8.56 3.23 -13.96
N LEU A 244 8.89 2.08 -14.55
CA LEU A 244 10.22 1.82 -15.10
C LEU A 244 10.55 2.73 -16.29
N TRP A 245 9.56 3.04 -17.13
CA TRP A 245 9.71 3.97 -18.24
C TRP A 245 10.01 5.40 -17.75
N SER A 246 9.47 5.81 -16.61
CA SER A 246 9.60 7.18 -16.10
C SER A 246 10.97 7.45 -15.47
N ASP A 247 11.39 8.69 -15.48
CA ASP A 247 12.55 9.19 -14.73
C ASP A 247 12.17 9.46 -13.27
N PHE A 248 10.96 9.96 -13.04
CA PHE A 248 10.35 10.09 -11.72
C PHE A 248 8.83 10.00 -11.81
N VAL A 249 8.20 9.85 -10.66
CA VAL A 249 6.74 9.67 -10.55
C VAL A 249 6.14 10.85 -9.78
N ILE A 250 4.90 11.23 -10.14
CA ILE A 250 4.07 12.12 -9.32
C ILE A 250 2.87 11.33 -8.83
N SER A 251 2.68 11.22 -7.51
CA SER A 251 1.61 10.36 -6.97
C SER A 251 1.00 10.88 -5.67
N ARG A 252 -0.10 10.22 -5.24
CA ARG A 252 -0.61 10.31 -3.87
C ARG A 252 0.33 9.61 -2.89
N GLY A 253 0.16 9.91 -1.57
CA GLY A 253 0.96 9.34 -0.48
C GLY A 253 0.50 7.95 0.00
N GLY A 254 0.01 7.08 -0.90
CA GLY A 254 -0.40 5.72 -0.54
C GLY A 254 0.81 4.84 -0.19
N ALA A 255 0.79 4.19 0.96
CA ALA A 255 1.92 3.42 1.49
C ALA A 255 2.48 2.39 0.49
N LEU A 256 1.61 1.57 -0.10
CA LEU A 256 2.03 0.52 -1.02
C LEU A 256 2.57 1.11 -2.33
N SER A 257 1.91 2.12 -2.89
CA SER A 257 2.38 2.78 -4.12
C SER A 257 3.77 3.39 -3.93
N LEU A 258 4.00 4.09 -2.81
CA LEU A 258 5.31 4.66 -2.50
C LEU A 258 6.38 3.56 -2.34
N SER A 259 6.03 2.45 -1.67
CA SER A 259 6.92 1.31 -1.52
C SER A 259 7.27 0.66 -2.87
N GLU A 260 6.31 0.51 -3.75
CA GLU A 260 6.48 -0.05 -5.10
C GLU A 260 7.36 0.88 -5.98
N ILE A 261 7.07 2.19 -5.99
CA ILE A 261 7.83 3.18 -6.77
C ILE A 261 9.30 3.22 -6.34
N THR A 262 9.54 3.34 -5.04
CA THR A 262 10.91 3.47 -4.51
C THR A 262 11.71 2.17 -4.62
N SER A 263 11.07 1.01 -4.59
CA SER A 263 11.72 -0.29 -4.84
C SER A 263 12.22 -0.43 -6.28
N LEU A 264 11.62 0.30 -7.23
CA LEU A 264 12.09 0.38 -8.62
C LEU A 264 13.09 1.52 -8.84
N ARG A 265 13.68 2.08 -7.78
CA ARG A 265 14.64 3.18 -7.81
C ARG A 265 14.10 4.41 -8.55
N ARG A 266 12.82 4.71 -8.38
CA ARG A 266 12.21 5.94 -8.89
C ARG A 266 11.89 6.86 -7.71
N GLY A 267 12.31 8.11 -7.84
CA GLY A 267 11.90 9.13 -6.90
C GLY A 267 10.49 9.61 -7.16
N VAL A 268 9.89 10.25 -6.18
CA VAL A 268 8.49 10.61 -6.27
C VAL A 268 8.18 12.01 -5.74
N VAL A 269 7.42 12.78 -6.52
CA VAL A 269 6.74 13.99 -6.04
C VAL A 269 5.42 13.53 -5.41
N ILE A 270 5.30 13.70 -4.11
CA ILE A 270 4.18 13.15 -3.34
C ILE A 270 3.18 14.27 -3.05
N ILE A 271 1.94 14.09 -3.49
CA ILE A 271 0.84 15.01 -3.20
C ILE A 271 -0.17 14.28 -2.30
N PRO A 272 -0.01 14.35 -0.97
CA PRO A 272 -0.86 13.62 -0.04
C PRO A 272 -2.33 14.03 -0.15
N LEU A 273 -3.25 13.07 0.02
CA LEU A 273 -4.67 13.37 0.12
C LEU A 273 -4.96 14.07 1.46
N PRO A 274 -5.51 15.32 1.45
CA PRO A 274 -5.72 16.09 2.67
C PRO A 274 -6.69 15.44 3.66
N THR A 275 -7.65 14.65 3.15
CA THR A 275 -8.66 13.97 3.95
C THR A 275 -8.26 12.55 4.36
N SER A 276 -6.97 12.21 4.22
CA SER A 276 -6.48 10.89 4.60
C SER A 276 -6.63 10.66 6.11
N ILE A 277 -7.15 9.49 6.47
CA ILE A 277 -7.43 9.12 7.86
C ILE A 277 -6.14 9.22 8.69
N ASP A 278 -6.23 9.86 9.87
CA ASP A 278 -5.08 10.05 10.77
C ASP A 278 -3.85 10.66 10.05
N ASN A 279 -4.08 11.39 8.95
CA ASN A 279 -3.06 12.06 8.13
C ASN A 279 -1.96 11.10 7.60
N HIS A 280 -2.30 9.81 7.43
CA HIS A 280 -1.32 8.77 7.10
C HIS A 280 -0.55 9.03 5.80
N GLN A 281 -1.17 9.67 4.78
CA GLN A 281 -0.46 9.94 3.52
C GLN A 281 0.64 10.98 3.67
N VAL A 282 0.47 11.95 4.57
CA VAL A 282 1.53 12.93 4.89
C VAL A 282 2.68 12.25 5.63
N GLU A 283 2.38 11.40 6.60
CA GLU A 283 3.43 10.68 7.34
C GLU A 283 4.17 9.65 6.46
N ASN A 284 3.48 9.00 5.53
CA ASN A 284 4.11 8.16 4.50
C ASN A 284 5.06 9.01 3.63
N ALA A 285 4.61 10.17 3.16
CA ALA A 285 5.43 11.09 2.36
C ALA A 285 6.69 11.53 3.11
N LYS A 286 6.57 11.94 4.38
CA LYS A 286 7.71 12.28 5.24
C LYS A 286 8.71 11.13 5.39
N SER A 287 8.22 9.88 5.42
CA SER A 287 9.09 8.70 5.50
C SER A 287 9.91 8.50 4.23
N ILE A 288 9.35 8.86 3.07
CA ILE A 288 10.07 8.83 1.78
C ILE A 288 11.05 10.00 1.66
N GLU A 289 10.69 11.20 2.15
CA GLU A 289 11.62 12.34 2.21
C GLU A 289 12.85 12.05 3.09
N LYS A 290 12.67 11.33 4.22
CA LYS A 290 13.78 10.96 5.12
C LYS A 290 14.83 10.03 4.49
N ILE A 291 14.48 9.32 3.43
CA ILE A 291 15.42 8.46 2.67
C ILE A 291 15.84 9.12 1.35
N ASP A 292 15.59 10.43 1.20
CA ASP A 292 15.93 11.25 0.03
C ASP A 292 15.37 10.72 -1.31
N MET A 293 14.30 9.91 -1.29
CA MET A 293 13.67 9.37 -2.50
C MET A 293 12.37 10.08 -2.89
N GLY A 294 12.06 11.22 -2.30
CA GLY A 294 10.87 11.97 -2.67
C GLY A 294 10.84 13.40 -2.14
N ILE A 295 9.88 14.14 -2.67
CA ILE A 295 9.60 15.52 -2.28
C ILE A 295 8.09 15.67 -2.11
N MET A 296 7.64 16.07 -0.92
CA MET A 296 6.23 16.26 -0.62
C MET A 296 5.74 17.66 -1.01
N HIS A 297 4.51 17.74 -1.52
CA HIS A 297 3.75 18.99 -1.67
C HIS A 297 2.34 18.81 -1.11
N GLU A 298 1.97 19.59 -0.11
CA GLU A 298 0.60 19.56 0.43
C GLU A 298 -0.35 20.42 -0.42
N GLN A 299 -1.57 19.94 -0.69
CA GLN A 299 -2.55 20.65 -1.52
C GLN A 299 -2.95 22.05 -0.97
N LYS A 300 -2.74 22.31 0.31
CA LYS A 300 -2.98 23.63 0.93
C LYS A 300 -1.91 24.67 0.55
N ASP A 301 -0.74 24.21 0.09
CA ASP A 301 0.32 25.11 -0.34
C ASP A 301 0.01 25.68 -1.71
N HIS A 302 0.55 26.89 -1.97
CA HIS A 302 0.34 27.56 -3.24
C HIS A 302 0.92 26.72 -4.40
N ILE A 303 0.19 26.64 -5.51
CA ILE A 303 0.54 25.82 -6.67
C ILE A 303 1.92 26.15 -7.26
N ASN A 304 2.37 27.39 -7.18
CA ASN A 304 3.68 27.80 -7.65
C ASN A 304 4.81 27.05 -6.92
N LYS A 305 4.63 26.69 -5.64
CA LYS A 305 5.61 25.85 -4.93
C LYS A 305 5.73 24.46 -5.52
N LEU A 306 4.62 23.87 -6.02
CA LEU A 306 4.68 22.58 -6.71
C LEU A 306 5.44 22.73 -8.03
N GLN A 307 5.16 23.78 -8.79
CA GLN A 307 5.85 24.08 -10.03
C GLN A 307 7.37 24.29 -9.81
N GLU A 308 7.75 25.06 -8.79
CA GLU A 308 9.16 25.27 -8.41
C GLU A 308 9.86 23.95 -8.03
N LYS A 309 9.19 23.07 -7.25
CA LYS A 309 9.72 21.76 -6.90
C LYS A 309 9.96 20.89 -8.13
N ILE A 310 8.97 20.79 -9.04
CA ILE A 310 9.10 20.01 -10.27
C ILE A 310 10.21 20.58 -11.16
N ARG A 311 10.25 21.90 -11.33
CA ARG A 311 11.32 22.58 -12.08
C ARG A 311 12.69 22.29 -11.49
N GLY A 312 12.83 22.41 -10.16
CA GLY A 312 14.08 22.11 -9.46
C GLY A 312 14.55 20.67 -9.62
N ILE A 313 13.62 19.70 -9.65
CA ILE A 313 13.93 18.27 -9.92
C ILE A 313 14.52 18.12 -11.32
N ILE A 314 13.93 18.80 -12.30
CA ILE A 314 14.31 18.72 -13.71
C ILE A 314 15.65 19.40 -13.94
N GLU A 315 15.79 20.67 -13.56
CA GLU A 315 16.98 21.51 -13.80
C GLU A 315 18.21 20.98 -13.08
N ASN A 316 18.06 20.52 -11.83
CA ASN A 316 19.16 19.96 -11.04
C ASN A 316 19.35 18.45 -11.24
N LYS A 317 18.59 17.84 -12.15
CA LYS A 317 18.66 16.40 -12.48
C LYS A 317 18.56 15.50 -11.23
N ILE A 318 17.72 15.88 -10.25
CA ILE A 318 17.55 15.15 -8.97
C ILE A 318 17.07 13.73 -9.24
N TYR A 319 16.27 13.51 -10.29
CA TYR A 319 15.79 12.20 -10.69
C TYR A 319 16.92 11.20 -11.03
N LEU A 320 18.09 11.65 -11.46
CA LEU A 320 19.25 10.77 -11.68
C LEU A 320 19.82 10.29 -10.34
N LYS A 321 19.91 11.17 -9.34
CA LYS A 321 20.35 10.78 -7.99
C LYS A 321 19.42 9.76 -7.36
N TRP A 322 18.11 9.86 -7.60
CA TRP A 322 17.14 8.89 -7.11
C TRP A 322 17.34 7.48 -7.68
N LYS A 323 17.82 7.36 -8.93
CA LYS A 323 18.11 6.07 -9.56
C LYS A 323 19.30 5.34 -8.92
N ASP A 324 20.19 6.08 -8.26
CA ASP A 324 21.34 5.52 -7.56
C ASP A 324 21.00 5.07 -6.12
N LEU A 325 19.87 5.51 -5.58
CA LEU A 325 19.41 5.13 -4.25
C LEU A 325 18.70 3.76 -4.28
N GLU A 326 18.91 2.97 -3.23
CA GLU A 326 18.29 1.67 -3.07
C GLU A 326 17.34 1.63 -1.88
N ASN A 327 16.13 1.13 -2.10
CA ASN A 327 15.17 0.84 -1.03
C ASN A 327 14.80 -0.65 -1.04
N ASN A 328 15.74 -1.47 -0.55
CA ASN A 328 15.61 -2.92 -0.57
C ASN A 328 14.72 -3.49 0.54
N ASN A 329 14.28 -2.68 1.50
CA ASN A 329 13.47 -3.15 2.62
C ASN A 329 12.14 -3.77 2.17
N HIS A 330 11.48 -3.15 1.20
CA HIS A 330 10.21 -3.66 0.67
C HIS A 330 10.38 -4.93 -0.17
N ILE A 331 11.48 -5.03 -0.92
CA ILE A 331 11.81 -6.18 -1.78
C ILE A 331 11.91 -7.48 -0.97
N ASN A 332 12.52 -7.41 0.22
CA ASN A 332 12.74 -8.55 1.09
C ASN A 332 11.66 -8.76 2.14
N SER A 333 10.65 -7.89 2.17
CA SER A 333 9.64 -7.85 3.24
C SER A 333 8.94 -9.19 3.47
N SER A 334 8.45 -9.83 2.41
CA SER A 334 7.73 -11.12 2.54
C SER A 334 8.61 -12.21 3.16
N LYS A 335 9.87 -12.31 2.72
CA LYS A 335 10.82 -13.28 3.26
C LYS A 335 11.15 -13.02 4.73
N ILE A 336 11.35 -11.74 5.10
CA ILE A 336 11.61 -11.34 6.49
C ILE A 336 10.43 -11.73 7.38
N ILE A 337 9.20 -11.38 6.96
CA ILE A 337 7.99 -11.66 7.72
C ILE A 337 7.81 -13.17 7.89
N VAL A 338 7.83 -13.94 6.81
CA VAL A 338 7.61 -15.40 6.86
C VAL A 338 8.67 -16.08 7.73
N LYS A 339 9.94 -15.73 7.59
CA LYS A 339 11.01 -16.25 8.44
C LYS A 339 10.81 -15.98 9.94
N GLN A 340 10.28 -14.79 10.29
CA GLN A 340 9.98 -14.47 11.70
C GLN A 340 8.80 -15.27 12.25
N LEU A 341 7.79 -15.53 11.41
CA LEU A 341 6.65 -16.37 11.77
C LEU A 341 7.09 -17.83 12.04
N GLU A 342 7.87 -18.41 11.13
CA GLU A 342 8.43 -19.76 11.24
C GLU A 342 9.30 -19.87 12.51
N ASN A 343 10.25 -18.98 12.69
CA ASN A 343 11.14 -18.95 13.86
C ASN A 343 10.38 -18.89 15.20
N TYR A 344 9.26 -18.17 15.24
CA TYR A 344 8.45 -18.11 16.46
C TYR A 344 7.69 -19.40 16.71
N LEU A 345 7.09 -19.98 15.66
CA LEU A 345 6.26 -21.18 15.79
C LEU A 345 7.11 -22.41 16.09
N ASP A 346 8.23 -22.60 15.39
CA ASP A 346 9.15 -23.73 15.62
C ASP A 346 9.70 -23.76 17.05
N LYS A 347 10.03 -22.59 17.62
CA LYS A 347 10.48 -22.50 19.01
C LYS A 347 9.41 -22.87 20.04
N ASN A 348 8.14 -22.71 19.68
CA ASN A 348 7.02 -22.99 20.60
C ASN A 348 6.35 -24.34 20.36
N GLU A 349 6.66 -25.06 19.27
CA GLU A 349 6.29 -26.47 19.07
C GLU A 349 7.23 -27.43 19.81
N THR A 350 8.42 -26.97 20.20
CA THR A 350 9.42 -27.77 20.92
C THR A 350 9.32 -27.67 22.44
N LEU A 351 8.38 -26.87 22.98
CA LEU A 351 8.04 -26.74 24.40
C LEU A 351 6.67 -27.38 24.68
#